data_5d07079671f54e3132ae425361afe14d
#
_entry.id   5d07079671f54e3132ae425361afe14d
#
_cell.length_a   1.000
_cell.length_b   1.000
_cell.length_c   1.000
_cell.angle_alpha   90.00
_cell.angle_beta   90.00
_cell.angle_gamma   90.00
#
_symmetry.space_group_name_H-M   'P 1'
#
loop_
_entity.id
_entity.type
_entity.pdbx_description
1 polymer ?
#
loop_
_entity_poly.entity_id
_entity_poly.type
_entity_poly.pdbx_seq_one_letter_code
_entity_poly.pdbx_strand_id
1 'polypeptide(L)'
;MIGAIIGAAVGVLTVVSARLIRGERWLYSLGLLTLPSLYAFFALQAGEQAVAVKEMIYGLPYVVAGLVFAFVSVRQSAVVVGIFWLLHGLYDLVHSQFITNTGVPGWYPIFCFVVDAVVGSYLLWLSRRVPDANLRRA
;
A
#
# COMPACT_ATOMS: atom_id res chain seq x y z
N MET A 1 -3.96 -8.09 18.48
CA MET A 1 -2.84 -7.27 18.99
C MET A 1 -1.53 -7.55 18.27
N ILE A 2 -1.09 -8.81 18.12
CA ILE A 2 0.21 -9.15 17.48
C ILE A 2 0.31 -8.61 16.04
N GLY A 3 -0.72 -8.79 15.21
CA GLY A 3 -0.73 -8.26 13.84
C GLY A 3 -0.50 -6.75 13.75
N ALA A 4 -1.10 -5.97 14.67
CA ALA A 4 -0.91 -4.53 14.70
C ALA A 4 0.54 -4.13 15.08
N ILE A 5 1.14 -4.81 16.03
CA ILE A 5 2.53 -4.53 16.46
C ILE A 5 3.51 -4.85 15.33
N ILE A 6 3.35 -6.01 14.70
CA ILE A 6 4.18 -6.42 13.57
C ILE A 6 3.94 -5.47 12.39
N GLY A 7 2.69 -5.09 12.11
CA GLY A 7 2.35 -4.12 11.08
C GLY A 7 3.03 -2.77 11.29
N ALA A 8 3.02 -2.24 12.52
CA ALA A 8 3.72 -1.00 12.84
C ALA A 8 5.23 -1.11 12.62
N ALA A 9 5.85 -2.21 13.06
CA ALA A 9 7.27 -2.45 12.87
C ALA A 9 7.63 -2.53 11.37
N VAL A 10 6.84 -3.27 10.58
CA VAL A 10 7.04 -3.40 9.13
C VAL A 10 6.81 -2.06 8.41
N GLY A 11 5.77 -1.30 8.77
CA GLY A 11 5.52 0.02 8.21
C GLY A 11 6.68 1.00 8.47
N VAL A 12 7.18 1.04 9.71
CA VAL A 12 8.36 1.86 10.05
C VAL A 12 9.60 1.38 9.30
N LEU A 13 9.83 0.07 9.23
CA LEU A 13 10.97 -0.50 8.48
C LEU A 13 10.89 -0.14 7.00
N THR A 14 9.71 -0.19 6.39
CA THR A 14 9.48 0.22 5.00
C THR A 14 9.87 1.69 4.79
N VAL A 15 9.43 2.58 5.69
CA VAL A 15 9.78 4.02 5.63
C VAL A 15 11.28 4.23 5.78
N VAL A 16 11.91 3.60 6.77
CA VAL A 16 13.36 3.72 7.01
C VAL A 16 14.15 3.19 5.81
N SER A 17 13.78 2.03 5.29
CA SER A 17 14.44 1.43 4.13
C SER A 17 14.33 2.31 2.89
N ALA A 18 13.14 2.85 2.60
CA ALA A 18 12.94 3.76 1.48
C ALA A 18 13.83 5.00 1.56
N ARG A 19 14.01 5.56 2.76
CA ARG A 19 14.91 6.69 2.99
C ARG A 19 16.37 6.33 2.80
N LEU A 20 16.81 5.22 3.36
CA LEU A 20 18.21 4.76 3.27
C LEU A 20 18.65 4.52 1.83
N ILE A 21 17.80 3.88 1.02
CA ILE A 21 18.10 3.60 -0.40
C ILE A 21 17.75 4.77 -1.32
N ARG A 22 17.27 5.90 -0.78
CA ARG A 22 16.75 7.05 -1.56
C ARG A 22 15.67 6.65 -2.56
N GLY A 23 14.87 5.65 -2.20
CA GLY A 23 13.84 5.05 -3.05
C GLY A 23 12.43 5.64 -2.83
N GLU A 24 12.29 6.75 -2.12
CA GLU A 24 10.99 7.32 -1.74
C GLU A 24 10.08 7.62 -2.94
N ARG A 25 10.65 7.87 -4.10
CA ARG A 25 9.90 8.15 -5.31
C ARG A 25 9.17 6.94 -5.86
N TRP A 26 9.81 5.78 -5.91
CA TRP A 26 9.30 4.61 -6.61
C TRP A 26 8.85 3.47 -5.70
N LEU A 27 9.45 3.34 -4.51
CA LEU A 27 9.18 2.22 -3.62
C LEU A 27 7.70 2.16 -3.18
N TYR A 28 7.14 3.30 -2.83
CA TYR A 28 5.75 3.36 -2.35
C TYR A 28 4.75 3.19 -3.50
N SER A 29 5.06 3.69 -4.69
CA SER A 29 4.25 3.46 -5.89
C SER A 29 4.28 1.99 -6.30
N LEU A 30 5.47 1.35 -6.27
CA LEU A 30 5.60 -0.10 -6.49
C LEU A 30 4.88 -0.90 -5.41
N GLY A 31 4.90 -0.43 -4.15
CA GLY A 31 4.12 -1.04 -3.07
C GLY A 31 2.64 -1.16 -3.44
N LEU A 32 2.02 -0.09 -3.95
CA LEU A 32 0.62 -0.11 -4.39
C LEU A 32 0.34 -1.17 -5.47
N LEU A 33 1.31 -1.46 -6.35
CA LEU A 33 1.17 -2.51 -7.37
C LEU A 33 1.09 -3.91 -6.76
N THR A 34 1.77 -4.12 -5.62
CA THR A 34 1.88 -5.44 -5.00
C THR A 34 0.75 -5.74 -4.02
N LEU A 35 0.06 -4.73 -3.47
CA LEU A 35 -0.98 -4.92 -2.44
C LEU A 35 -2.09 -5.89 -2.88
N PRO A 36 -2.73 -5.74 -4.06
CA PRO A 36 -3.79 -6.67 -4.48
C PRO A 36 -3.27 -8.08 -4.72
N SER A 37 -2.01 -8.24 -5.11
CA SER A 37 -1.45 -9.57 -5.40
C SER A 37 -1.32 -10.43 -4.15
N LEU A 38 -1.22 -9.85 -2.97
CA LEU A 38 -1.15 -10.59 -1.71
C LEU A 38 -2.48 -11.27 -1.38
N TYR A 39 -3.61 -10.58 -1.54
CA TYR A 39 -4.93 -11.18 -1.37
C TYR A 39 -5.21 -12.25 -2.43
N ALA A 40 -4.86 -11.96 -3.69
CA ALA A 40 -4.97 -12.95 -4.77
C ALA A 40 -4.10 -14.18 -4.50
N PHE A 41 -2.89 -14.01 -3.95
CA PHE A 41 -2.02 -15.12 -3.55
C PHE A 41 -2.68 -15.99 -2.47
N PHE A 42 -3.28 -15.41 -1.44
CA PHE A 42 -4.00 -16.17 -0.41
C PHE A 42 -5.18 -16.96 -0.99
N ALA A 43 -5.95 -16.36 -1.89
CA ALA A 43 -7.04 -17.05 -2.58
C ALA A 43 -6.52 -18.25 -3.41
N LEU A 44 -5.41 -18.07 -4.13
CA LEU A 44 -4.79 -19.16 -4.90
C LEU A 44 -4.28 -20.28 -3.98
N GLN A 45 -3.70 -19.96 -2.83
CA GLN A 45 -3.28 -20.96 -1.86
C GLN A 45 -4.46 -21.76 -1.29
N ALA A 46 -5.64 -21.15 -1.19
CA ALA A 46 -6.88 -21.81 -0.80
C ALA A 46 -7.56 -22.58 -1.96
N GLY A 47 -7.00 -22.53 -3.18
CA GLY A 47 -7.63 -23.15 -4.36
C GLY A 47 -8.76 -22.33 -4.99
N GLU A 48 -8.95 -21.08 -4.57
CA GLU A 48 -10.06 -20.21 -4.94
C GLU A 48 -9.70 -19.30 -6.13
N GLN A 49 -9.47 -19.85 -7.31
CA GLN A 49 -9.04 -19.10 -8.50
C GLN A 49 -9.98 -17.93 -8.87
N ALA A 50 -11.29 -18.14 -8.80
CA ALA A 50 -12.28 -17.11 -9.11
C ALA A 50 -12.22 -15.94 -8.09
N VAL A 51 -11.91 -16.23 -6.82
CA VAL A 51 -11.68 -15.21 -5.79
C VAL A 51 -10.40 -14.45 -6.08
N ALA A 52 -9.32 -15.12 -6.47
CA ALA A 52 -8.08 -14.47 -6.83
C ALA A 52 -8.25 -13.45 -7.97
N VAL A 53 -9.03 -13.78 -9.00
CA VAL A 53 -9.38 -12.86 -10.09
C VAL A 53 -10.17 -11.66 -9.56
N LYS A 54 -11.13 -11.90 -8.66
CA LYS A 54 -11.91 -10.84 -8.01
C LYS A 54 -11.02 -9.87 -7.24
N GLU A 55 -10.07 -10.39 -6.45
CA GLU A 55 -9.09 -9.60 -5.70
C GLU A 55 -8.28 -8.68 -6.63
N MET A 56 -7.82 -9.20 -7.76
CA MET A 56 -7.09 -8.40 -8.75
C MET A 56 -7.95 -7.31 -9.38
N ILE A 57 -9.24 -7.59 -9.65
CA ILE A 57 -10.18 -6.59 -10.20
C ILE A 57 -10.44 -5.47 -9.19
N TYR A 58 -10.73 -5.79 -7.93
CA TYR A 58 -10.92 -4.81 -6.86
C TYR A 58 -9.65 -4.02 -6.55
N GLY A 59 -8.49 -4.65 -6.72
CA GLY A 59 -7.18 -4.03 -6.56
C GLY A 59 -6.75 -3.12 -7.72
N LEU A 60 -7.44 -3.16 -8.87
CA LEU A 60 -7.04 -2.43 -10.08
C LEU A 60 -6.82 -0.92 -9.87
N PRO A 61 -7.64 -0.18 -9.09
CA PRO A 61 -7.38 1.23 -8.81
C PRO A 61 -6.01 1.50 -8.16
N TYR A 62 -5.56 0.63 -7.28
CA TYR A 62 -4.24 0.74 -6.61
C TYR A 62 -3.10 0.45 -7.58
N VAL A 63 -3.27 -0.56 -8.45
CA VAL A 63 -2.31 -0.87 -9.52
C VAL A 63 -2.16 0.32 -10.47
N VAL A 64 -3.26 0.89 -10.93
CA VAL A 64 -3.26 2.06 -11.84
C VAL A 64 -2.60 3.25 -11.15
N ALA A 65 -2.97 3.56 -9.90
CA ALA A 65 -2.35 4.63 -9.14
C ALA A 65 -0.83 4.41 -8.99
N GLY A 66 -0.41 3.21 -8.62
CA GLY A 66 1.01 2.86 -8.49
C GLY A 66 1.79 3.07 -9.80
N LEU A 67 1.24 2.63 -10.93
CA LEU A 67 1.87 2.80 -12.24
C LEU A 67 1.96 4.29 -12.64
N VAL A 68 0.86 5.03 -12.55
CA VAL A 68 0.82 6.45 -12.94
C VAL A 68 1.77 7.29 -12.09
N PHE A 69 1.72 7.13 -10.77
CA PHE A 69 2.48 7.98 -9.85
C PHE A 69 3.95 7.58 -9.67
N ALA A 70 4.37 6.41 -10.17
CA ALA A 70 5.79 6.05 -10.26
C ALA A 70 6.59 7.01 -11.16
N PHE A 71 5.92 7.66 -12.12
CA PHE A 71 6.54 8.57 -13.10
C PHE A 71 6.29 10.05 -12.82
N VAL A 72 5.56 10.39 -11.76
CA VAL A 72 5.23 11.78 -11.39
C VAL A 72 6.22 12.31 -10.34
N SER A 73 6.26 13.63 -10.14
CA SER A 73 7.14 14.26 -9.15
C SER A 73 6.88 13.76 -7.72
N VAL A 74 7.95 13.68 -6.91
CA VAL A 74 7.90 13.16 -5.53
C VAL A 74 6.81 13.81 -4.69
N ARG A 75 6.62 15.14 -4.79
CA ARG A 75 5.60 15.83 -4.00
C ARG A 75 4.17 15.46 -4.40
N GLN A 76 3.88 15.47 -5.71
CA GLN A 76 2.55 15.11 -6.20
C GLN A 76 2.25 13.63 -5.97
N SER A 77 3.23 12.76 -6.23
CA SER A 77 3.09 11.33 -5.95
C SER A 77 2.91 11.05 -4.46
N ALA A 78 3.64 11.73 -3.57
CA ALA A 78 3.52 11.50 -2.13
C ALA A 78 2.12 11.79 -1.59
N VAL A 79 1.43 12.84 -2.07
CA VAL A 79 0.06 13.12 -1.65
C VAL A 79 -0.88 12.02 -2.12
N VAL A 80 -0.88 11.74 -3.43
CA VAL A 80 -1.86 10.82 -4.03
C VAL A 80 -1.56 9.38 -3.61
N VAL A 81 -0.30 8.96 -3.68
CA VAL A 81 0.10 7.63 -3.23
C VAL A 81 -0.18 7.44 -1.73
N GLY A 82 0.07 8.46 -0.90
CA GLY A 82 -0.25 8.44 0.52
C GLY A 82 -1.74 8.26 0.79
N ILE A 83 -2.61 8.95 0.02
CA ILE A 83 -4.06 8.77 0.10
C ILE A 83 -4.45 7.33 -0.30
N PHE A 84 -3.89 6.80 -1.39
CA PHE A 84 -4.19 5.44 -1.83
C PHE A 84 -3.75 4.38 -0.81
N TRP A 85 -2.60 4.56 -0.14
CA TRP A 85 -2.18 3.70 0.97
C TRP A 85 -3.20 3.73 2.11
N LEU A 86 -3.65 4.92 2.54
CA LEU A 86 -4.67 5.03 3.59
C LEU A 86 -6.01 4.41 3.18
N LEU A 87 -6.45 4.63 1.93
CA LEU A 87 -7.68 4.03 1.41
C LEU A 87 -7.58 2.50 1.34
N HIS A 88 -6.41 1.95 0.97
CA HIS A 88 -6.19 0.52 0.98
C HIS A 88 -6.27 -0.05 2.39
N GLY A 89 -5.61 0.58 3.37
CA GLY A 89 -5.71 0.16 4.76
C GLY A 89 -7.16 0.19 5.29
N LEU A 90 -7.95 1.20 4.94
CA LEU A 90 -9.37 1.23 5.29
C LEU A 90 -10.15 0.09 4.59
N TYR A 91 -9.82 -0.20 3.33
CA TYR A 91 -10.40 -1.32 2.61
C TYR A 91 -10.09 -2.65 3.31
N ASP A 92 -8.87 -2.86 3.80
CA ASP A 92 -8.50 -4.08 4.53
C ASP A 92 -9.42 -4.37 5.72
N LEU A 93 -9.83 -3.33 6.46
CA LEU A 93 -10.74 -3.49 7.62
C LEU A 93 -12.13 -3.98 7.22
N VAL A 94 -12.57 -3.68 6.01
CA VAL A 94 -13.90 -4.03 5.50
C VAL A 94 -13.86 -5.07 4.37
N HIS A 95 -12.67 -5.55 4.01
CA HIS A 95 -12.43 -6.47 2.89
C HIS A 95 -13.37 -7.66 2.88
N SER A 96 -13.56 -8.32 4.03
CA SER A 96 -14.41 -9.49 4.16
C SER A 96 -15.90 -9.23 3.89
N GLN A 97 -16.34 -7.97 3.86
CA GLN A 97 -17.70 -7.58 3.49
C GLN A 97 -17.91 -7.57 1.98
N PHE A 98 -16.84 -7.43 1.20
CA PHE A 98 -16.87 -7.39 -0.27
C PHE A 98 -16.47 -8.71 -0.90
N ILE A 99 -15.44 -9.35 -0.34
CA ILE A 99 -14.87 -10.60 -0.86
C ILE A 99 -14.67 -11.59 0.28
N THR A 100 -15.32 -12.75 0.17
CA THR A 100 -15.02 -13.88 1.04
C THR A 100 -13.83 -14.63 0.46
N ASN A 101 -12.69 -14.53 1.13
CA ASN A 101 -11.42 -15.17 0.76
C ASN A 101 -10.95 -16.02 1.94
N THR A 102 -11.15 -17.35 1.85
CA THR A 102 -10.86 -18.26 2.98
C THR A 102 -9.36 -18.44 3.23
N GLY A 103 -8.53 -18.08 2.27
CA GLY A 103 -7.07 -18.11 2.41
C GLY A 103 -6.48 -17.01 3.26
N VAL A 104 -7.23 -15.92 3.52
CA VAL A 104 -6.72 -14.77 4.27
C VAL A 104 -6.65 -15.08 5.77
N PRO A 105 -5.45 -15.05 6.39
CA PRO A 105 -5.34 -15.23 7.84
C PRO A 105 -6.06 -14.11 8.61
N GLY A 106 -6.77 -14.45 9.68
CA GLY A 106 -7.58 -13.48 10.44
C GLY A 106 -6.81 -12.30 11.05
N TRP A 107 -5.50 -12.41 11.21
CA TRP A 107 -4.63 -11.31 11.69
C TRP A 107 -4.18 -10.37 10.56
N TYR A 108 -4.27 -10.80 9.31
CA TYR A 108 -3.67 -10.13 8.15
C TYR A 108 -4.30 -8.76 7.84
N PRO A 109 -5.65 -8.60 7.84
CA PRO A 109 -6.25 -7.29 7.57
C PRO A 109 -5.81 -6.19 8.55
N ILE A 110 -5.72 -6.50 9.83
CA ILE A 110 -5.22 -5.55 10.85
C ILE A 110 -3.72 -5.24 10.65
N PHE A 111 -2.94 -6.24 10.28
CA PHE A 111 -1.53 -6.05 9.94
C PHE A 111 -1.38 -5.07 8.77
N CYS A 112 -2.06 -5.31 7.65
CA CYS A 112 -2.02 -4.45 6.47
C CYS A 112 -2.52 -3.04 6.78
N PHE A 113 -3.68 -2.91 7.43
CA PHE A 113 -4.19 -1.60 7.85
C PHE A 113 -3.13 -0.77 8.59
N VAL A 114 -2.40 -1.36 9.52
CA VAL A 114 -1.40 -0.62 10.30
C VAL A 114 -0.17 -0.27 9.46
N VAL A 115 0.30 -1.18 8.60
CA VAL A 115 1.38 -0.86 7.63
C VAL A 115 0.97 0.34 6.77
N ASP A 116 -0.22 0.28 6.20
CA ASP A 116 -0.75 1.28 5.28
C ASP A 116 -0.96 2.64 5.97
N ALA A 117 -1.45 2.62 7.20
CA ALA A 117 -1.61 3.83 8.01
C ALA A 117 -0.26 4.51 8.30
N VAL A 118 0.78 3.73 8.62
CA VAL A 118 2.13 4.26 8.86
C VAL A 118 2.70 4.85 7.58
N VAL A 119 2.67 4.10 6.47
CA VAL A 119 3.24 4.53 5.19
C VAL A 119 2.47 5.73 4.62
N GLY A 120 1.14 5.66 4.59
CA GLY A 120 0.30 6.73 4.07
C GLY A 120 0.43 8.01 4.87
N SER A 121 0.45 7.94 6.20
CA SER A 121 0.66 9.11 7.08
C SER A 121 2.05 9.72 6.87
N TYR A 122 3.09 8.90 6.74
CA TYR A 122 4.43 9.36 6.43
C TYR A 122 4.49 10.09 5.08
N LEU A 123 3.87 9.57 4.04
CA LEU A 123 3.84 10.19 2.72
C LEU A 123 3.12 11.55 2.73
N LEU A 124 2.00 11.66 3.44
CA LEU A 124 1.31 12.94 3.62
C LEU A 124 2.15 13.95 4.42
N TRP A 125 2.91 13.50 5.40
CA TRP A 125 3.86 14.34 6.11
C TRP A 125 5.01 14.78 5.20
N LEU A 126 5.58 13.86 4.42
CA LEU A 126 6.68 14.12 3.49
C LEU A 126 6.28 15.17 2.44
N SER A 127 5.07 15.08 1.89
CA SER A 127 4.58 16.02 0.88
C SER A 127 4.55 17.47 1.36
N ARG A 128 4.42 17.71 2.68
CA ARG A 128 4.44 19.03 3.30
C ARG A 128 5.85 19.55 3.54
N ARG A 129 6.86 18.67 3.53
CA ARG A 129 8.26 19.01 3.83
C ARG A 129 9.10 19.27 2.58
N VAL A 130 8.69 18.79 1.41
CA VAL A 130 9.42 19.01 0.16
C VAL A 130 9.05 20.37 -0.43
N PRO A 131 9.98 21.35 -0.48
CA PRO A 131 9.73 22.67 -1.09
C PRO A 131 9.52 22.53 -2.61
N ASP A 132 8.70 23.42 -3.19
CA ASP A 132 8.40 23.44 -4.63
C ASP A 132 9.64 23.65 -5.52
N ALA A 133 10.69 24.25 -4.99
CA ALA A 133 11.92 24.56 -5.72
C ALA A 133 12.74 23.34 -6.18
N ASN A 134 12.58 22.17 -5.52
CA ASN A 134 13.30 20.94 -5.87
C ASN A 134 12.59 20.12 -6.97
N LEU A 135 11.42 20.54 -7.42
CA LEU A 135 10.62 19.83 -8.43
C LEU A 135 11.12 19.99 -9.87
N ARG A 136 12.03 20.95 -10.11
CA ARG A 136 12.54 21.26 -11.46
C ARG A 136 13.89 20.59 -11.79
N ARG A 137 14.48 19.87 -10.86
CA ARG A 137 15.84 19.30 -11.00
C ARG A 137 15.95 17.78 -10.82
N ALA A 138 14.83 17.04 -10.78
CA ALA A 138 14.84 15.58 -10.66
C ALA A 138 14.31 14.91 -11.94
#